data_70671a5bb4e611c491479d8335df49ca
#
_entry.id   70671a5bb4e611c491479d8335df49ca
#
_cell.length_a   1.000
_cell.length_b   1.000
_cell.length_c   1.000
_cell.angle_alpha   90.00
_cell.angle_beta   90.00
_cell.angle_gamma   90.00
#
_symmetry.space_group_name_H-M   'P 1'
#
loop_
_entity.id
_entity.type
_entity.pdbx_description
1 polymer ?
#
loop_
_entity_poly.entity_id
_entity_poly.type
_entity_poly.pdbx_seq_one_letter_code
_entity_poly.pdbx_strand_id
1 'polypeptide(L)'
;MLAQLALENTTYRFDKPFTYSVPQALETAVRPGVRVTVPFGAGNRTRVAMVLSTSYESGAGQKLKAIASVLDKEPLLDDEMLALIPWMKSRCFCTLYDAVKGMI
;
A
#
# COMPACT_ATOMS: atom_id res chain seq x y z
N MET A 1 -14.44 -0.73 1.70
CA MET A 1 -13.22 -1.56 1.71
C MET A 1 -12.02 -0.68 2.03
N LEU A 2 -11.13 -1.18 2.85
CA LEU A 2 -9.90 -0.51 3.23
C LEU A 2 -8.69 -1.26 2.71
N ALA A 3 -7.60 -0.56 2.45
CA ALA A 3 -6.34 -1.17 2.01
C ALA A 3 -5.19 -0.68 2.88
N GLN A 4 -4.29 -1.59 3.24
CA GLN A 4 -3.03 -1.29 3.91
C GLN A 4 -1.95 -1.19 2.83
N LEU A 5 -1.23 -0.08 2.79
CA LEU A 5 -0.31 0.24 1.71
C LEU A 5 1.10 0.51 2.22
N ALA A 6 2.10 0.07 1.45
CA ALA A 6 3.49 0.50 1.61
C ALA A 6 3.73 1.65 0.64
N LEU A 7 4.00 2.85 1.17
CA LEU A 7 4.22 4.06 0.37
C LEU A 7 5.69 4.21 -0.02
N GLU A 8 5.93 4.63 -1.28
CA GLU A 8 7.27 5.00 -1.72
C GLU A 8 7.77 6.27 -1.01
N ASN A 9 9.07 6.46 -0.98
CA ASN A 9 9.72 7.67 -0.44
C ASN A 9 9.39 7.98 1.03
N THR A 10 9.05 6.95 1.81
CA THR A 10 8.98 7.09 3.27
C THR A 10 10.35 6.88 3.89
N THR A 11 10.59 7.53 5.03
CA THR A 11 11.82 7.27 5.79
C THR A 11 11.63 6.05 6.67
N TYR A 12 12.71 5.31 6.93
CA TYR A 12 12.65 4.11 7.78
C TYR A 12 12.01 4.39 9.14
N ARG A 13 12.33 5.53 9.74
CA ARG A 13 11.83 5.91 11.07
C ARG A 13 10.30 6.03 11.14
N PHE A 14 9.69 6.50 10.06
CA PHE A 14 8.23 6.72 10.00
C PHE A 14 7.52 5.70 9.13
N ASP A 15 8.24 4.64 8.72
CA ASP A 15 7.70 3.65 7.81
C ASP A 15 6.77 2.68 8.55
N LYS A 16 5.50 2.77 8.20
CA LYS A 16 4.44 1.89 8.69
C LYS A 16 3.41 1.73 7.58
N PRO A 17 2.61 0.67 7.59
CA PRO A 17 1.51 0.57 6.64
C PRO A 17 0.54 1.73 6.82
N PHE A 18 0.12 2.32 5.71
CA PHE A 18 -0.87 3.39 5.69
C PHE A 18 -2.21 2.83 5.24
N THR A 19 -3.29 3.27 5.90
CA THR A 19 -4.64 2.83 5.57
C THR A 19 -5.31 3.84 4.65
N TYR A 20 -5.83 3.35 3.50
CA TYR A 20 -6.60 4.16 2.56
C TYR A 20 -7.93 3.50 2.29
N SER A 21 -8.94 4.30 1.99
CA SER A 21 -10.21 3.78 1.53
C SER A 21 -10.12 3.36 0.06
N VAL A 22 -10.89 2.34 -0.31
CA VAL A 22 -10.94 1.86 -1.68
C VAL A 22 -12.27 2.30 -2.29
N PRO A 23 -12.26 3.18 -3.33
CA PRO A 23 -13.49 3.55 -4.01
C PRO A 23 -14.19 2.33 -4.60
N GLN A 24 -15.52 2.32 -4.58
CA GLN A 24 -16.31 1.19 -5.08
C GLN A 24 -15.90 0.80 -6.50
N ALA A 25 -15.61 1.77 -7.35
CA ALA A 25 -15.20 1.52 -8.74
C ALA A 25 -13.87 0.75 -8.83
N LEU A 26 -13.03 0.76 -7.80
CA LEU A 26 -11.71 0.13 -7.78
C LEU A 26 -11.66 -1.15 -6.94
N GLU A 27 -12.74 -1.54 -6.26
CA GLU A 27 -12.74 -2.66 -5.34
C GLU A 27 -12.32 -3.99 -5.99
N THR A 28 -12.65 -4.20 -7.25
CA THR A 28 -12.28 -5.41 -7.98
C THR A 28 -10.82 -5.38 -8.44
N ALA A 29 -10.25 -4.19 -8.65
CA ALA A 29 -8.89 -4.01 -9.13
C ALA A 29 -7.87 -3.93 -8.00
N VAL A 30 -8.27 -3.44 -6.82
CA VAL A 30 -7.38 -3.31 -5.66
C VAL A 30 -7.28 -4.66 -4.96
N ARG A 31 -6.13 -5.30 -5.12
CA ARG A 31 -5.82 -6.59 -4.51
C ARG A 31 -4.41 -6.54 -3.92
N PRO A 32 -4.10 -7.36 -2.90
CA PRO A 32 -2.73 -7.44 -2.40
C PRO A 32 -1.76 -7.75 -3.54
N GLY A 33 -0.66 -7.00 -3.59
CA GLY A 33 0.38 -7.18 -4.61
C GLY A 33 0.28 -6.25 -5.82
N VAL A 34 -0.79 -5.45 -5.95
CA VAL A 34 -0.89 -4.45 -7.04
C VAL A 34 -0.34 -3.11 -6.55
N ARG A 35 0.20 -2.34 -7.50
CA ARG A 35 0.60 -0.95 -7.23
C ARG A 35 -0.57 0.00 -7.50
N VAL A 36 -0.67 1.03 -6.68
CA VAL A 36 -1.71 2.04 -6.79
C VAL A 36 -1.09 3.44 -6.67
N THR A 37 -1.82 4.45 -7.10
CA THR A 37 -1.46 5.84 -6.82
C THR A 37 -2.39 6.40 -5.76
N VAL A 38 -1.83 7.16 -4.83
CA VAL A 38 -2.57 7.72 -3.70
C VAL A 38 -2.16 9.17 -3.46
N PRO A 39 -3.08 10.02 -2.94
CA PRO A 39 -2.71 11.34 -2.44
C PRO A 39 -2.04 11.19 -1.07
N PHE A 40 -0.97 11.93 -0.83
CA PHE A 40 -0.23 11.88 0.42
C PHE A 40 0.18 13.27 0.89
N GLY A 41 0.09 13.49 2.21
CA GLY A 41 0.49 14.73 2.84
C GLY A 41 -0.53 15.85 2.69
N ALA A 42 -0.21 17.03 3.26
CA ALA A 42 -1.11 18.18 3.27
C ALA A 42 -1.42 18.71 1.85
N GLY A 43 -0.47 18.55 0.91
CA GLY A 43 -0.66 18.98 -0.47
C GLY A 43 -1.26 17.92 -1.38
N ASN A 44 -1.65 16.76 -0.86
CA ASN A 44 -2.20 15.65 -1.63
C ASN A 44 -1.36 15.28 -2.85
N ARG A 45 -0.05 15.21 -2.65
CA ARG A 45 0.87 14.83 -3.73
C ARG A 45 0.67 13.36 -4.08
N THR A 46 0.65 13.07 -5.37
CA THR A 46 0.52 11.69 -5.85
C THR A 46 1.75 10.88 -5.53
N ARG A 47 1.56 9.73 -4.89
CA ARG A 47 2.63 8.77 -4.62
C ARG A 47 2.22 7.39 -5.07
N VAL A 48 3.22 6.58 -5.42
CA VAL A 48 3.02 5.17 -5.73
C VAL A 48 3.09 4.37 -4.44
N ALA A 49 2.22 3.37 -4.33
CA ALA A 49 2.19 2.49 -3.17
C ALA A 49 1.89 1.06 -3.62
N MET A 50 2.33 0.09 -2.80
CA MET A 50 2.01 -1.32 -2.99
C MET A 50 0.93 -1.72 -2.00
N VAL A 51 -0.11 -2.38 -2.49
CA VAL A 51 -1.17 -2.92 -1.63
C VAL A 51 -0.64 -4.15 -0.90
N LEU A 52 -0.61 -4.09 0.43
CA LEU A 52 -0.16 -5.20 1.27
C LEU A 52 -1.31 -6.11 1.67
N SER A 53 -2.45 -5.51 2.02
CA SER A 53 -3.65 -6.25 2.41
C SER A 53 -4.90 -5.41 2.19
N THR A 54 -6.04 -6.06 2.15
CA THR A 54 -7.34 -5.41 2.03
C THR A 54 -8.28 -5.95 3.10
N SER A 55 -9.26 -5.14 3.52
CA SER A 55 -10.28 -5.57 4.46
C SER A 55 -11.60 -4.87 4.13
N TYR A 56 -12.70 -5.46 4.58
CA TYR A 56 -14.04 -4.89 4.42
C TYR A 56 -14.52 -4.18 5.69
N GLU A 57 -13.63 -3.93 6.64
CA GLU A 57 -13.97 -3.19 7.83
C GLU A 57 -14.36 -1.76 7.48
N SER A 58 -15.40 -1.24 8.13
CA SER A 58 -15.77 0.15 7.96
C SER A 58 -14.81 1.03 8.76
N GLY A 59 -14.23 2.03 8.11
CA GLY A 59 -13.45 3.05 8.80
C GLY A 59 -14.34 4.09 9.45
N ALA A 60 -15.45 3.69 10.07
CA ALA A 60 -16.43 4.60 10.66
C ALA A 60 -15.74 5.55 11.64
N GLY A 61 -15.87 6.85 11.41
CA GLY A 61 -15.28 7.88 12.26
C GLY A 61 -13.87 8.31 11.85
N GLN A 62 -13.26 7.68 10.88
CA GLN A 62 -11.95 8.09 10.35
C GLN A 62 -12.10 8.71 8.98
N LYS A 63 -11.48 9.89 8.81
CA LYS A 63 -11.38 10.50 7.48
C LYS A 63 -10.17 9.94 6.78
N LEU A 64 -10.36 8.90 5.99
CA LEU A 64 -9.30 8.29 5.20
C LEU A 64 -9.29 8.86 3.79
N LYS A 65 -8.10 9.11 3.26
CA LYS A 65 -7.93 9.45 1.86
C LYS A 65 -8.20 8.19 1.02
N ALA A 66 -8.65 8.39 -0.21
CA ALA A 66 -8.99 7.31 -1.10
C ALA A 66 -7.86 7.04 -2.10
N ILE A 67 -7.73 5.78 -2.51
CA ILE A 67 -6.84 5.40 -3.61
C ILE A 67 -7.32 6.08 -4.89
N ALA A 68 -6.40 6.71 -5.64
CA ALA A 68 -6.73 7.46 -6.84
C ALA A 68 -6.82 6.57 -8.08
N SER A 69 -5.88 5.64 -8.26
CA SER A 69 -5.87 4.73 -9.41
C SER A 69 -5.08 3.46 -9.10
N VAL A 70 -5.27 2.46 -9.96
CA VAL A 70 -4.55 1.18 -9.89
C VAL A 70 -3.62 1.10 -11.09
N LEU A 71 -2.33 0.81 -10.86
CA LEU A 71 -1.32 0.78 -11.92
C LEU A 71 -1.18 -0.59 -12.58
N ASP A 72 -1.46 -1.67 -11.86
CA ASP A 72 -1.25 -3.03 -12.36
C ASP A 72 -2.58 -3.75 -12.54
N LYS A 73 -2.71 -4.49 -13.65
CA LYS A 73 -3.90 -5.31 -13.91
C LYS A 73 -3.91 -6.57 -13.04
N GLU A 74 -2.72 -7.07 -12.71
CA GLU A 74 -2.54 -8.27 -11.91
C GLU A 74 -1.51 -8.01 -10.81
N PRO A 75 -1.58 -8.73 -9.67
CA PRO A 75 -0.59 -8.59 -8.62
C PRO A 75 0.82 -8.90 -9.10
N LEU A 76 1.78 -8.02 -8.76
CA LEU A 76 3.20 -8.24 -9.01
C LEU A 76 3.82 -9.15 -7.95
N LEU A 77 3.25 -9.20 -6.75
CA LEU A 77 3.71 -10.02 -5.65
C LEU A 77 2.63 -11.03 -5.27
N ASP A 78 3.03 -12.25 -4.97
CA ASP A 78 2.14 -13.26 -4.41
C ASP A 78 2.07 -13.15 -2.88
N ASP A 79 1.24 -13.98 -2.25
CA ASP A 79 1.04 -13.97 -0.80
C ASP A 79 2.34 -14.27 -0.04
N GLU A 80 3.16 -15.17 -0.57
CA GLU A 80 4.43 -15.54 0.03
C GLU A 80 5.43 -14.36 0.01
N MET A 81 5.53 -13.67 -1.12
CA MET A 81 6.37 -12.47 -1.23
C MET A 81 5.89 -11.36 -0.30
N LEU A 82 4.58 -11.14 -0.22
CA LEU A 82 3.99 -10.13 0.66
C LEU A 82 4.30 -10.43 2.13
N ALA A 83 4.29 -11.69 2.52
CA ALA A 83 4.60 -12.11 3.89
C ALA A 83 6.08 -11.84 4.26
N LEU A 84 6.98 -11.77 3.28
CA LEU A 84 8.39 -11.50 3.52
C LEU A 84 8.70 -10.01 3.76
N ILE A 85 7.81 -9.10 3.39
CA ILE A 85 8.08 -7.65 3.46
C ILE A 85 8.39 -7.19 4.89
N PRO A 86 7.59 -7.49 5.93
CA PRO A 86 7.93 -7.09 7.29
C PRO A 86 9.23 -7.70 7.79
N TRP A 87 9.52 -8.94 7.40
CA TRP A 87 10.75 -9.62 7.75
C TRP A 87 11.97 -8.92 7.13
N MET A 88 11.89 -8.56 5.84
CA MET A 88 12.97 -7.85 5.16
C MET A 88 13.20 -6.48 5.79
N LYS A 89 12.14 -5.77 6.16
CA LYS A 89 12.27 -4.48 6.84
C LYS A 89 13.07 -4.61 8.14
N SER A 90 12.74 -5.61 8.97
CA SER A 90 13.40 -5.78 10.26
C SER A 90 14.84 -6.28 10.12
N ARG A 91 15.15 -7.08 9.09
CA ARG A 91 16.48 -7.66 8.87
C ARG A 91 17.43 -6.74 8.11
N CYS A 92 16.92 -5.97 7.16
CA CYS A 92 17.74 -5.19 6.24
C CYS A 92 17.71 -3.70 6.52
N PHE A 93 17.00 -3.26 7.56
CA PHE A 93 16.82 -1.84 7.90
C PHE A 93 16.33 -1.01 6.71
N CYS A 94 15.50 -1.61 5.85
CA CYS A 94 14.90 -0.94 4.71
C CYS A 94 13.46 -0.56 5.03
N THR A 95 12.88 0.35 4.23
CA THR A 95 11.45 0.65 4.34
C THR A 95 10.62 -0.50 3.74
N LEU A 96 9.32 -0.52 4.03
CA LEU A 96 8.41 -1.50 3.45
C LEU A 96 8.44 -1.44 1.92
N TYR A 97 8.47 -0.23 1.35
CA TYR A 97 8.51 -0.07 -0.10
C TYR A 97 9.87 -0.46 -0.69
N ASP A 98 10.98 -0.25 0.04
CA ASP A 98 12.29 -0.71 -0.40
C ASP A 98 12.31 -2.25 -0.50
N ALA A 99 11.68 -2.95 0.44
CA ALA A 99 11.54 -4.40 0.36
C ALA A 99 10.73 -4.80 -0.88
N VAL A 100 9.63 -4.09 -1.17
CA VAL A 100 8.83 -4.30 -2.38
C VAL A 100 9.69 -4.13 -3.64
N LYS A 101 10.48 -3.06 -3.70
CA LYS A 101 11.35 -2.79 -4.87
C LYS A 101 12.37 -3.91 -5.10
N GLY A 102 12.85 -4.54 -4.05
CA GLY A 102 13.78 -5.66 -4.17
C GLY A 102 13.14 -6.92 -4.76
N MET A 103 11.82 -7.01 -4.76
CA MET A 103 11.07 -8.17 -5.25
C MET A 103 10.53 -8.01 -6.67
N ILE A 104 10.40 -6.78 -7.14
CA ILE A 104 9.80 -6.51 -8.47
C ILE A 104 10.79 -6.00 -9.51
#